data_355b385db54060b9c6346cc8bace23ed
#
_entry.id   355b385db54060b9c6346cc8bace23ed
#
_cell.length_a   1.000
_cell.length_b   1.000
_cell.length_c   1.000
_cell.angle_alpha   90.00
_cell.angle_beta   90.00
_cell.angle_gamma   90.00
#
_symmetry.space_group_name_H-M   'P 1'
#
loop_
_entity.id
_entity.type
_entity.pdbx_description
1 polymer ?
#
loop_
_entity_poly.entity_id
_entity_poly.type
_entity_poly.pdbx_seq_one_letter_code
_entity_poly.pdbx_strand_id
1 'polypeptide(L)'
;MAKKNIFTDSFGNIYVLKRFIIFILGLVSYRRFNGFNKLKISGTENLVDLPDSNVLFVSNHQTYFADVAAMYHTFCAVNNGFHNTIKNPVYLLNPKVDFYYVAAEETMNKGILARIFKIAGAVTVKRTWRAEGKNVNRMVDMSEIENIMTALDNGWVVTFPQGTTSAFAQGRKGTAKLIKNQRPTVIPIKINGFRRAFDKKGLKIKVTGVKPTLEFKPALDIDYDDESANEILDKIMHAIEQTPEHNLLHDYDAKLKESKPQ
;
A
#
# COMPACT_ATOMS: atom_id res chain seq x y z
N MET A 1 -22.09 -1.53 18.82
CA MET A 1 -21.40 -0.54 17.97
C MET A 1 -20.81 0.55 18.86
N ALA A 2 -19.50 0.65 18.99
CA ALA A 2 -18.86 1.77 19.71
C ALA A 2 -19.15 3.07 18.94
N LYS A 3 -19.58 4.13 19.65
CA LYS A 3 -19.80 5.45 19.05
C LYS A 3 -18.49 5.91 18.41
N LYS A 4 -18.47 6.10 17.10
CA LYS A 4 -17.32 6.68 16.38
C LYS A 4 -17.03 8.05 16.98
N ASN A 5 -15.83 8.23 17.56
CA ASN A 5 -15.45 9.53 18.13
C ASN A 5 -15.24 10.51 16.96
N ILE A 6 -15.87 11.68 17.04
CA ILE A 6 -15.82 12.68 15.97
C ILE A 6 -14.44 13.37 15.92
N PHE A 7 -13.69 13.33 17.01
CA PHE A 7 -12.43 14.06 17.15
C PHE A 7 -11.18 13.21 16.95
N THR A 8 -11.28 11.90 17.16
CA THR A 8 -10.14 10.97 17.08
C THR A 8 -10.47 9.74 16.27
N ASP A 9 -9.45 9.22 15.56
CA ASP A 9 -9.55 7.93 14.91
C ASP A 9 -9.51 6.77 15.94
N SER A 10 -9.68 5.54 15.49
CA SER A 10 -9.72 4.35 16.36
C SER A 10 -8.40 4.05 17.09
N PHE A 11 -7.33 4.74 16.71
CA PHE A 11 -6.01 4.66 17.36
C PHE A 11 -5.71 5.86 18.26
N GLY A 12 -6.70 6.73 18.52
CA GLY A 12 -6.58 7.92 19.37
C GLY A 12 -5.92 9.12 18.70
N ASN A 13 -5.64 9.07 17.40
CA ASN A 13 -5.06 10.22 16.69
C ASN A 13 -6.14 11.28 16.41
N ILE A 14 -5.85 12.53 16.72
CA ILE A 14 -6.76 13.65 16.47
C ILE A 14 -6.89 13.88 14.96
N TYR A 15 -8.11 13.86 14.42
CA TYR A 15 -8.37 14.02 12.99
C TYR A 15 -7.79 15.30 12.39
N VAL A 16 -7.88 16.43 13.10
CA VAL A 16 -7.32 17.71 12.62
C VAL A 16 -5.80 17.61 12.46
N LEU A 17 -5.11 17.02 13.44
CA LEU A 17 -3.67 16.80 13.37
C LEU A 17 -3.30 15.83 12.24
N LYS A 18 -4.07 14.74 12.09
CA LYS A 18 -3.87 13.76 11.00
C LYS A 18 -4.04 14.42 9.63
N ARG A 19 -5.09 15.23 9.42
CA ARG A 19 -5.29 16.03 8.20
C ARG A 19 -4.11 16.93 7.89
N PHE A 20 -3.65 17.68 8.91
CA PHE A 20 -2.52 18.60 8.74
C PHE A 20 -1.23 17.87 8.38
N ILE A 21 -0.93 16.75 9.05
CA ILE A 21 0.24 15.91 8.73
C ILE A 21 0.16 15.36 7.31
N ILE A 22 -0.98 14.82 6.89
CA ILE A 22 -1.18 14.28 5.54
C ILE A 22 -1.02 15.40 4.50
N PHE A 23 -1.56 16.59 4.77
CA PHE A 23 -1.41 17.76 3.90
C PHE A 23 0.07 18.13 3.71
N ILE A 24 0.84 18.26 4.79
CA ILE A 24 2.27 18.61 4.73
C ILE A 24 3.07 17.51 4.01
N LEU A 25 2.87 16.23 4.37
CA LEU A 25 3.54 15.11 3.70
C LEU A 25 3.17 15.05 2.21
N GLY A 26 1.91 15.34 1.89
CA GLY A 26 1.43 15.45 0.52
C GLY A 26 2.14 16.55 -0.25
N LEU A 27 2.21 17.77 0.27
CA LEU A 27 2.93 18.90 -0.38
C LEU A 27 4.41 18.56 -0.63
N VAL A 28 5.10 18.00 0.37
CA VAL A 28 6.51 17.63 0.27
C VAL A 28 6.73 16.52 -0.77
N SER A 29 5.82 15.56 -0.87
CA SER A 29 5.95 14.43 -1.82
C SER A 29 5.38 14.73 -3.21
N TYR A 30 4.49 15.71 -3.36
CA TYR A 30 3.80 16.01 -4.62
C TYR A 30 4.74 16.18 -5.81
N ARG A 31 5.77 17.04 -5.66
CA ARG A 31 6.71 17.31 -6.74
C ARG A 31 7.53 16.09 -7.16
N ARG A 32 7.65 15.08 -6.30
CA ARG A 32 8.35 13.82 -6.59
C ARG A 32 7.57 12.98 -7.59
N PHE A 33 6.22 13.04 -7.56
CA PHE A 33 5.32 12.26 -8.41
C PHE A 33 4.79 13.04 -9.60
N ASN A 34 4.65 14.38 -9.50
CA ASN A 34 4.08 15.22 -10.56
C ASN A 34 5.03 16.33 -11.05
N GLY A 35 6.31 16.31 -10.66
CA GLY A 35 7.33 17.27 -11.10
C GLY A 35 8.56 16.55 -11.62
N PHE A 36 9.39 16.05 -10.74
CA PHE A 36 10.64 15.36 -11.09
C PHE A 36 10.39 14.02 -11.80
N ASN A 37 9.36 13.32 -11.42
CA ASN A 37 8.85 12.13 -12.08
C ASN A 37 7.38 12.37 -12.47
N LYS A 38 6.83 11.51 -13.32
CA LYS A 38 5.43 11.62 -13.77
C LYS A 38 4.70 10.32 -13.49
N LEU A 39 4.10 10.24 -12.32
CA LEU A 39 3.28 9.09 -11.91
C LEU A 39 2.13 8.92 -12.90
N LYS A 40 2.01 7.72 -13.46
CA LYS A 40 0.87 7.29 -14.26
C LYS A 40 -0.05 6.46 -13.38
N ILE A 41 -1.31 6.85 -13.33
CA ILE A 41 -2.35 6.19 -12.55
C ILE A 41 -3.40 5.66 -13.50
N SER A 42 -3.92 4.47 -13.24
CA SER A 42 -5.02 3.84 -13.98
C SER A 42 -5.88 2.99 -13.05
N GLY A 43 -7.13 2.74 -13.47
CA GLY A 43 -8.06 1.88 -12.75
C GLY A 43 -8.71 2.55 -11.53
N THR A 44 -8.65 3.88 -11.38
CA THR A 44 -9.28 4.54 -10.22
C THR A 44 -10.81 4.49 -10.26
N GLU A 45 -11.42 4.13 -11.38
CA GLU A 45 -12.84 3.79 -11.49
C GLU A 45 -13.24 2.63 -10.57
N ASN A 46 -12.31 1.71 -10.28
CA ASN A 46 -12.53 0.62 -9.33
C ASN A 46 -12.58 1.09 -7.85
N LEU A 47 -12.37 2.37 -7.60
CA LEU A 47 -12.36 2.96 -6.24
C LEU A 47 -13.61 3.79 -5.94
N VAL A 48 -14.44 4.11 -6.95
CA VAL A 48 -15.51 5.12 -6.84
C VAL A 48 -16.61 4.68 -5.88
N ASP A 49 -17.06 3.44 -6.00
CA ASP A 49 -18.22 2.92 -5.25
C ASP A 49 -17.81 1.99 -4.10
N LEU A 50 -16.55 2.09 -3.66
CA LEU A 50 -16.09 1.28 -2.54
C LEU A 50 -16.70 1.77 -1.22
N PRO A 51 -17.01 0.87 -0.29
CA PRO A 51 -17.47 1.25 1.04
C PRO A 51 -16.40 2.05 1.78
N ASP A 52 -16.81 2.87 2.75
CA ASP A 52 -15.89 3.70 3.55
C ASP A 52 -14.92 2.91 4.43
N SER A 53 -15.26 1.66 4.73
CA SER A 53 -14.44 0.75 5.53
C SER A 53 -14.49 -0.68 5.00
N ASN A 54 -13.69 -1.56 5.58
CA ASN A 54 -13.55 -2.96 5.20
C ASN A 54 -13.11 -3.16 3.75
N VAL A 55 -12.20 -2.30 3.28
CA VAL A 55 -11.53 -2.41 1.99
C VAL A 55 -10.04 -2.67 2.22
N LEU A 56 -9.55 -3.77 1.68
CA LEU A 56 -8.15 -4.18 1.77
C LEU A 56 -7.48 -4.08 0.39
N PHE A 57 -6.55 -3.17 0.27
CA PHE A 57 -5.68 -3.09 -0.89
C PHE A 57 -4.48 -4.01 -0.71
N VAL A 58 -4.25 -4.86 -1.68
CA VAL A 58 -3.09 -5.77 -1.73
C VAL A 58 -2.15 -5.32 -2.86
N SER A 59 -0.88 -5.08 -2.55
CA SER A 59 0.08 -4.53 -3.52
C SER A 59 1.43 -5.24 -3.48
N ASN A 60 2.11 -5.29 -4.63
CA ASN A 60 3.55 -5.52 -4.64
C ASN A 60 4.26 -4.29 -4.05
N HIS A 61 5.50 -4.47 -3.56
CA HIS A 61 6.23 -3.42 -2.83
C HIS A 61 7.58 -3.13 -3.47
N GLN A 62 7.86 -1.88 -3.75
CA GLN A 62 9.10 -1.48 -4.42
C GLN A 62 9.99 -0.59 -3.55
N THR A 63 9.38 0.27 -2.70
CA THR A 63 10.10 1.19 -1.80
C THR A 63 9.35 1.32 -0.48
N TYR A 64 10.01 1.63 0.63
CA TYR A 64 9.35 1.65 1.95
C TYR A 64 8.25 2.71 2.07
N PHE A 65 8.45 3.92 1.51
CA PHE A 65 7.55 5.04 1.72
C PHE A 65 6.94 5.62 0.44
N ALA A 66 7.66 5.62 -0.70
CA ALA A 66 7.14 6.25 -1.91
C ALA A 66 5.91 5.53 -2.46
N ASP A 67 5.82 4.20 -2.31
CA ASP A 67 4.69 3.41 -2.74
C ASP A 67 3.41 3.85 -2.02
N VAL A 68 3.46 3.90 -0.69
CA VAL A 68 2.33 4.32 0.15
C VAL A 68 2.00 5.80 -0.09
N ALA A 69 3.01 6.67 -0.24
CA ALA A 69 2.78 8.08 -0.53
C ALA A 69 2.05 8.29 -1.87
N ALA A 70 2.39 7.52 -2.92
CA ALA A 70 1.68 7.58 -4.20
C ALA A 70 0.23 7.12 -4.07
N MET A 71 -0.03 6.05 -3.30
CA MET A 71 -1.39 5.58 -3.00
C MET A 71 -2.17 6.65 -2.23
N TYR A 72 -1.56 7.30 -1.24
CA TYR A 72 -2.18 8.39 -0.50
C TYR A 72 -2.62 9.53 -1.41
N HIS A 73 -1.73 9.98 -2.30
CA HIS A 73 -2.07 11.00 -3.29
C HIS A 73 -3.28 10.59 -4.13
N THR A 74 -3.29 9.32 -4.58
CA THR A 74 -4.37 8.81 -5.44
C THR A 74 -5.69 8.71 -4.68
N PHE A 75 -5.69 8.17 -3.46
CA PHE A 75 -6.90 8.08 -2.65
C PHE A 75 -7.46 9.45 -2.28
N CYS A 76 -6.60 10.42 -1.94
CA CYS A 76 -7.03 11.80 -1.73
C CYS A 76 -7.60 12.42 -3.01
N ALA A 77 -6.99 12.14 -4.17
CA ALA A 77 -7.47 12.64 -5.46
C ALA A 77 -8.86 12.08 -5.79
N VAL A 78 -9.05 10.75 -5.69
CA VAL A 78 -10.34 10.09 -5.93
C VAL A 78 -11.41 10.59 -4.98
N ASN A 79 -11.10 10.74 -3.69
CA ASN A 79 -12.03 11.28 -2.68
C ASN A 79 -12.51 12.72 -3.01
N ASN A 80 -11.79 13.43 -3.88
CA ASN A 80 -12.13 14.77 -4.35
C ASN A 80 -12.54 14.79 -5.84
N GLY A 81 -12.93 13.65 -6.42
CA GLY A 81 -13.46 13.55 -7.79
C GLY A 81 -12.39 13.60 -8.90
N PHE A 82 -11.10 13.46 -8.57
CA PHE A 82 -10.04 13.40 -9.57
C PHE A 82 -9.68 11.95 -9.89
N HIS A 83 -9.99 11.50 -11.10
CA HIS A 83 -9.74 10.11 -11.53
C HIS A 83 -8.50 10.00 -12.41
N ASN A 84 -7.71 8.95 -12.18
CA ASN A 84 -6.49 8.61 -12.93
C ASN A 84 -5.44 9.75 -12.99
N THR A 85 -5.49 10.70 -12.04
CA THR A 85 -4.60 11.87 -12.03
C THR A 85 -4.36 12.43 -10.64
N ILE A 86 -3.17 13.01 -10.45
CA ILE A 86 -2.81 13.83 -9.29
C ILE A 86 -2.30 15.21 -9.71
N LYS A 87 -2.61 15.66 -10.93
CA LYS A 87 -2.03 16.90 -11.48
C LYS A 87 -2.42 18.16 -10.70
N ASN A 88 -3.59 18.20 -10.12
CA ASN A 88 -4.05 19.32 -9.32
C ASN A 88 -3.97 18.98 -7.83
N PRO A 89 -3.07 19.60 -7.04
CA PRO A 89 -2.87 19.24 -5.63
C PRO A 89 -3.97 19.72 -4.68
N VAL A 90 -5.02 20.36 -5.16
CA VAL A 90 -6.13 20.88 -4.34
C VAL A 90 -6.78 19.79 -3.49
N TYR A 91 -6.74 18.52 -3.93
CA TYR A 91 -7.25 17.38 -3.17
C TYR A 91 -6.54 17.20 -1.80
N LEU A 92 -5.35 17.76 -1.64
CA LEU A 92 -4.63 17.72 -0.35
C LEU A 92 -5.32 18.58 0.73
N LEU A 93 -6.15 19.54 0.36
CA LEU A 93 -6.92 20.35 1.32
C LEU A 93 -8.04 19.54 1.99
N ASN A 94 -8.52 18.49 1.33
CA ASN A 94 -9.49 17.55 1.89
C ASN A 94 -8.97 16.11 1.78
N PRO A 95 -7.94 15.73 2.57
CA PRO A 95 -7.35 14.41 2.48
C PRO A 95 -8.27 13.32 3.01
N LYS A 96 -8.17 12.11 2.42
CA LYS A 96 -8.80 10.91 2.98
C LYS A 96 -8.06 10.51 4.26
N VAL A 97 -8.71 10.65 5.40
CA VAL A 97 -8.11 10.39 6.72
C VAL A 97 -8.32 8.95 7.20
N ASP A 98 -9.40 8.28 6.73
CA ASP A 98 -9.71 6.89 7.08
C ASP A 98 -8.95 5.94 6.14
N PHE A 99 -7.64 6.11 6.10
CA PHE A 99 -6.71 5.29 5.34
C PHE A 99 -5.56 4.87 6.24
N TYR A 100 -5.24 3.58 6.19
CA TYR A 100 -4.22 2.92 6.98
C TYR A 100 -3.31 2.07 6.09
N TYR A 101 -2.11 1.77 6.56
CA TYR A 101 -1.20 0.88 5.88
C TYR A 101 -0.39 0.04 6.85
N VAL A 102 -0.20 -1.23 6.51
CA VAL A 102 0.57 -2.16 7.33
C VAL A 102 2.06 -1.92 7.10
N ALA A 103 2.79 -1.63 8.18
CA ALA A 103 4.22 -1.37 8.15
C ALA A 103 4.97 -2.25 9.15
N ALA A 104 6.18 -2.67 8.79
CA ALA A 104 7.03 -3.39 9.73
C ALA A 104 7.49 -2.48 10.87
N GLU A 105 7.34 -2.92 12.11
CA GLU A 105 7.75 -2.18 13.30
C GLU A 105 9.21 -1.71 13.24
N GLU A 106 10.11 -2.56 12.74
CA GLU A 106 11.53 -2.25 12.55
C GLU A 106 11.77 -1.02 11.65
N THR A 107 10.86 -0.77 10.70
CA THR A 107 10.93 0.40 9.81
C THR A 107 10.42 1.66 10.50
N MET A 108 9.58 1.51 11.52
CA MET A 108 8.82 2.57 12.17
C MET A 108 9.27 2.89 13.61
N ASN A 109 10.36 2.27 14.10
CA ASN A 109 10.67 2.28 15.53
C ASN A 109 11.49 3.45 16.05
N LYS A 110 12.02 4.36 15.21
CA LYS A 110 12.95 5.39 15.72
C LYS A 110 12.66 6.79 15.15
N GLY A 111 12.45 7.72 16.07
CA GLY A 111 12.49 9.16 15.81
C GLY A 111 11.13 9.82 15.48
N ILE A 112 11.20 11.12 15.21
CA ILE A 112 10.05 11.97 14.92
C ILE A 112 9.29 11.49 13.66
N LEU A 113 10.02 11.04 12.65
CA LEU A 113 9.44 10.58 11.40
C LEU A 113 8.54 9.34 11.59
N ALA A 114 8.93 8.42 12.46
CA ALA A 114 8.13 7.26 12.81
C ALA A 114 6.80 7.65 13.48
N ARG A 115 6.83 8.65 14.38
CA ARG A 115 5.62 9.19 15.01
C ARG A 115 4.70 9.85 13.99
N ILE A 116 5.25 10.63 13.07
CA ILE A 116 4.50 11.28 11.99
C ILE A 116 3.79 10.23 11.14
N PHE A 117 4.46 9.14 10.76
CA PHE A 117 3.86 8.08 9.98
C PHE A 117 2.80 7.27 10.75
N LYS A 118 2.97 7.06 12.05
CA LYS A 118 1.93 6.46 12.89
C LYS A 118 0.65 7.32 12.89
N ILE A 119 0.78 8.62 13.10
CA ILE A 119 -0.35 9.54 13.05
C ILE A 119 -0.97 9.55 11.64
N ALA A 120 -0.17 9.45 10.58
CA ALA A 120 -0.64 9.38 9.21
C ALA A 120 -1.38 8.06 8.86
N GLY A 121 -1.39 7.05 9.75
CA GLY A 121 -2.18 5.83 9.59
C GLY A 121 -1.35 4.54 9.46
N ALA A 122 -0.09 4.53 9.89
CA ALA A 122 0.69 3.30 9.94
C ALA A 122 0.21 2.37 11.05
N VAL A 123 -0.18 1.15 10.69
CA VAL A 123 -0.44 0.03 11.59
C VAL A 123 0.81 -0.85 11.61
N THR A 124 1.49 -0.91 12.75
CA THR A 124 2.77 -1.60 12.85
C THR A 124 2.60 -3.07 13.20
N VAL A 125 3.38 -3.93 12.51
CA VAL A 125 3.45 -5.37 12.76
C VAL A 125 4.90 -5.82 12.88
N LYS A 126 5.18 -6.79 13.74
CA LYS A 126 6.47 -7.47 13.83
C LYS A 126 6.53 -8.58 12.79
N ARG A 127 7.60 -8.62 12.03
CA ARG A 127 7.79 -9.72 11.10
C ARG A 127 8.03 -11.02 11.87
N THR A 128 7.28 -12.06 11.54
CA THR A 128 7.43 -13.38 12.18
C THR A 128 8.66 -14.14 11.70
N TRP A 129 9.23 -13.75 10.57
CA TRP A 129 10.29 -14.47 9.86
C TRP A 129 11.62 -13.71 9.78
N ARG A 130 11.63 -12.41 10.07
CA ARG A 130 12.85 -11.58 10.02
C ARG A 130 12.80 -10.49 11.07
N ALA A 131 13.85 -10.40 11.89
CA ALA A 131 14.07 -9.30 12.82
C ALA A 131 15.51 -8.80 12.69
N GLU A 132 15.70 -7.46 12.58
CA GLU A 132 17.01 -6.80 12.50
C GLU A 132 17.97 -7.42 11.46
N GLY A 133 17.41 -7.87 10.33
CA GLY A 133 18.19 -8.50 9.26
C GLY A 133 18.44 -10.00 9.43
N LYS A 134 18.12 -10.60 10.57
CA LYS A 134 18.28 -12.03 10.85
C LYS A 134 16.97 -12.80 10.66
N ASN A 135 17.07 -14.05 10.23
CA ASN A 135 15.91 -14.94 10.20
C ASN A 135 15.48 -15.27 11.63
N VAL A 136 14.19 -15.13 11.90
CA VAL A 136 13.56 -15.46 13.18
C VAL A 136 12.33 -16.31 12.92
N ASN A 137 11.93 -17.11 13.90
CA ASN A 137 10.66 -17.82 13.90
C ASN A 137 9.88 -17.34 15.12
N ARG A 138 8.98 -16.38 14.93
CA ARG A 138 8.13 -15.82 15.99
C ARG A 138 6.68 -16.25 15.77
N MET A 139 5.98 -16.47 16.87
CA MET A 139 4.53 -16.55 16.82
C MET A 139 3.95 -15.19 16.40
N VAL A 140 2.81 -15.23 15.72
CA VAL A 140 2.04 -14.03 15.38
C VAL A 140 1.49 -13.44 16.67
N ASP A 141 1.68 -12.14 16.88
CA ASP A 141 1.09 -11.42 17.98
C ASP A 141 -0.38 -11.11 17.63
N MET A 142 -1.30 -11.63 18.41
CA MET A 142 -2.74 -11.45 18.16
C MET A 142 -3.16 -9.99 18.23
N SER A 143 -2.50 -9.18 19.07
CA SER A 143 -2.78 -7.75 19.18
C SER A 143 -2.47 -6.99 17.88
N GLU A 144 -1.50 -7.44 17.11
CA GLU A 144 -1.17 -6.86 15.80
C GLU A 144 -2.26 -7.15 14.76
N ILE A 145 -2.82 -8.37 14.80
CA ILE A 145 -3.96 -8.74 13.96
C ILE A 145 -5.17 -7.90 14.33
N GLU A 146 -5.47 -7.75 15.62
CA GLU A 146 -6.57 -6.92 16.13
C GLU A 146 -6.43 -5.45 15.69
N ASN A 147 -5.22 -4.92 15.66
CA ASN A 147 -4.97 -3.57 15.16
C ASN A 147 -5.26 -3.44 13.66
N ILE A 148 -4.92 -4.46 12.84
CA ILE A 148 -5.26 -4.45 11.42
C ILE A 148 -6.78 -4.58 11.23
N MET A 149 -7.43 -5.42 12.01
CA MET A 149 -8.90 -5.58 12.00
C MET A 149 -9.57 -4.26 12.37
N THR A 150 -9.12 -3.61 13.44
CA THR A 150 -9.60 -2.28 13.84
C THR A 150 -9.43 -1.25 12.73
N ALA A 151 -8.32 -1.28 12.00
CA ALA A 151 -8.10 -0.39 10.87
C ALA A 151 -9.08 -0.67 9.72
N LEU A 152 -9.35 -1.95 9.40
CA LEU A 152 -10.32 -2.37 8.38
C LEU A 152 -11.74 -1.96 8.74
N ASP A 153 -12.15 -2.15 9.99
CA ASP A 153 -13.48 -1.75 10.48
C ASP A 153 -13.72 -0.24 10.38
N ASN A 154 -12.64 0.56 10.31
CA ASN A 154 -12.72 2.02 10.35
C ASN A 154 -12.25 2.71 9.07
N GLY A 155 -11.78 1.98 8.05
CA GLY A 155 -11.32 2.60 6.83
C GLY A 155 -10.74 1.63 5.79
N TRP A 156 -9.96 2.20 4.92
CA TRP A 156 -9.21 1.50 3.87
C TRP A 156 -7.83 1.11 4.38
N VAL A 157 -7.41 -0.12 4.11
CA VAL A 157 -6.10 -0.62 4.56
C VAL A 157 -5.27 -1.09 3.37
N VAL A 158 -4.01 -0.68 3.30
CA VAL A 158 -3.04 -1.23 2.35
C VAL A 158 -2.13 -2.23 3.05
N THR A 159 -1.95 -3.38 2.43
CA THR A 159 -0.98 -4.40 2.86
C THR A 159 -0.11 -4.86 1.69
N PHE A 160 1.07 -5.37 2.02
CA PHE A 160 2.04 -5.90 1.08
C PHE A 160 2.24 -7.40 1.35
N PRO A 161 1.56 -8.30 0.63
CA PRO A 161 1.52 -9.73 0.94
C PRO A 161 2.90 -10.41 0.99
N GLN A 162 3.87 -9.89 0.26
CA GLN A 162 5.24 -10.41 0.26
C GLN A 162 6.03 -10.03 1.53
N GLY A 163 5.63 -8.96 2.24
CA GLY A 163 6.34 -8.43 3.43
C GLY A 163 7.76 -7.93 3.16
N THR A 164 8.11 -7.72 1.89
CA THR A 164 9.43 -7.28 1.43
C THR A 164 9.32 -6.46 0.16
N THR A 165 10.34 -5.63 -0.10
CA THR A 165 10.49 -4.90 -1.37
C THR A 165 11.19 -5.71 -2.46
N SER A 166 11.54 -6.97 -2.25
CA SER A 166 12.12 -7.84 -3.26
C SER A 166 11.05 -8.26 -4.27
N ALA A 167 11.36 -8.15 -5.57
CA ALA A 167 10.44 -8.59 -6.61
C ALA A 167 10.27 -10.10 -6.56
N PHE A 168 9.10 -10.57 -6.91
CA PHE A 168 8.74 -11.98 -7.03
C PHE A 168 9.03 -12.81 -5.77
N ALA A 169 9.17 -12.16 -4.61
CA ALA A 169 9.26 -12.87 -3.34
C ALA A 169 7.93 -13.58 -3.05
N GLN A 170 8.02 -14.72 -2.41
CA GLN A 170 6.85 -15.51 -2.04
C GLN A 170 5.88 -14.73 -1.15
N GLY A 171 4.59 -14.81 -1.43
CA GLY A 171 3.53 -14.24 -0.60
C GLY A 171 3.43 -14.93 0.78
N ARG A 172 2.96 -14.20 1.77
CA ARG A 172 2.81 -14.66 3.16
C ARG A 172 1.36 -14.97 3.46
N LYS A 173 1.08 -16.13 4.03
CA LYS A 173 -0.26 -16.61 4.38
C LYS A 173 -1.02 -15.71 5.36
N GLY A 174 -0.32 -14.82 6.07
CA GLY A 174 -0.93 -13.91 7.05
C GLY A 174 -1.99 -13.00 6.42
N THR A 175 -1.71 -12.43 5.25
CA THR A 175 -2.68 -11.60 4.52
C THR A 175 -3.91 -12.39 4.08
N ALA A 176 -3.71 -13.60 3.54
CA ALA A 176 -4.84 -14.45 3.11
C ALA A 176 -5.70 -14.92 4.29
N LYS A 177 -5.08 -15.24 5.44
CA LYS A 177 -5.83 -15.56 6.67
C LYS A 177 -6.65 -14.38 7.18
N LEU A 178 -6.08 -13.16 7.14
CA LEU A 178 -6.79 -11.93 7.50
C LEU A 178 -8.00 -11.75 6.58
N ILE A 179 -7.83 -11.93 5.27
CA ILE A 179 -8.90 -11.80 4.28
C ILE A 179 -10.01 -12.81 4.55
N LYS A 180 -9.68 -14.08 4.77
CA LYS A 180 -10.68 -15.11 5.07
C LYS A 180 -11.49 -14.81 6.34
N ASN A 181 -10.85 -14.24 7.36
CA ASN A 181 -11.49 -13.94 8.64
C ASN A 181 -12.35 -12.66 8.59
N GLN A 182 -11.86 -11.61 7.94
CA GLN A 182 -12.50 -10.28 7.93
C GLN A 182 -13.42 -10.06 6.74
N ARG A 183 -13.30 -10.89 5.70
CA ARG A 183 -14.11 -10.80 4.46
C ARG A 183 -14.17 -9.37 3.88
N PRO A 184 -13.02 -8.68 3.70
CA PRO A 184 -13.00 -7.33 3.14
C PRO A 184 -13.21 -7.35 1.63
N THR A 185 -13.63 -6.23 1.05
CA THR A 185 -13.46 -6.03 -0.38
C THR A 185 -11.97 -5.93 -0.70
N VAL A 186 -11.43 -6.85 -1.52
CA VAL A 186 -10.00 -6.94 -1.82
C VAL A 186 -9.71 -6.31 -3.18
N ILE A 187 -8.91 -5.23 -3.19
CA ILE A 187 -8.52 -4.51 -4.42
C ILE A 187 -7.02 -4.70 -4.66
N PRO A 188 -6.61 -5.35 -5.75
CA PRO A 188 -5.21 -5.46 -6.12
C PRO A 188 -4.66 -4.15 -6.67
N ILE A 189 -3.44 -3.81 -6.25
CA ILE A 189 -2.67 -2.69 -6.80
C ILE A 189 -1.37 -3.21 -7.37
N LYS A 190 -1.09 -2.88 -8.64
CA LYS A 190 0.20 -3.13 -9.26
C LYS A 190 0.98 -1.84 -9.35
N ILE A 191 2.20 -1.85 -8.81
CA ILE A 191 3.14 -0.73 -8.94
C ILE A 191 4.38 -1.12 -9.73
N ASN A 192 4.90 -0.19 -10.52
CA ASN A 192 6.15 -0.38 -11.24
C ASN A 192 6.94 0.93 -11.37
N GLY A 193 8.26 0.82 -11.56
CA GLY A 193 9.16 1.95 -11.80
C GLY A 193 9.60 2.73 -10.55
N PHE A 194 9.07 2.42 -9.37
CA PHE A 194 9.43 3.12 -8.14
C PHE A 194 10.87 2.87 -7.71
N ARG A 195 11.38 1.64 -7.84
CA ARG A 195 12.81 1.32 -7.57
C ARG A 195 13.78 2.09 -8.45
N ARG A 196 13.36 2.44 -9.68
CA ARG A 196 14.18 3.23 -10.60
C ARG A 196 14.13 4.71 -10.22
N ALA A 197 12.95 5.22 -9.84
CA ALA A 197 12.75 6.62 -9.51
C ALA A 197 13.34 7.00 -8.14
N PHE A 198 13.29 6.09 -7.16
CA PHE A 198 13.57 6.38 -5.76
C PHE A 198 14.62 5.43 -5.16
N ASP A 199 15.23 5.86 -4.04
CA ASP A 199 16.05 4.99 -3.20
C ASP A 199 15.19 3.89 -2.52
N LYS A 200 15.82 2.92 -1.89
CA LYS A 200 15.13 1.80 -1.23
C LYS A 200 14.12 2.27 -0.18
N LYS A 201 14.40 3.38 0.51
CA LYS A 201 13.47 3.97 1.47
C LYS A 201 12.32 4.71 0.78
N GLY A 202 12.48 5.14 -0.47
CA GLY A 202 11.51 5.97 -1.16
C GLY A 202 11.51 7.43 -0.70
N LEU A 203 12.60 7.87 -0.04
CA LEU A 203 12.75 9.23 0.48
C LEU A 203 13.58 10.12 -0.44
N LYS A 204 14.55 9.56 -1.15
CA LYS A 204 15.42 10.28 -2.07
C LYS A 204 15.09 9.92 -3.52
N ILE A 205 15.10 10.90 -4.40
CA ILE A 205 15.02 10.69 -5.85
C ILE A 205 16.38 10.16 -6.33
N LYS A 206 16.37 9.03 -7.03
CA LYS A 206 17.55 8.46 -7.69
C LYS A 206 17.67 8.96 -9.12
N VAL A 207 16.55 8.91 -9.86
CA VAL A 207 16.49 9.29 -11.26
C VAL A 207 15.24 10.13 -11.47
N THR A 208 15.37 11.22 -12.20
CA THR A 208 14.27 12.08 -12.67
C THR A 208 13.76 11.63 -14.03
N GLY A 209 12.56 12.08 -14.41
CA GLY A 209 11.97 11.75 -15.72
C GLY A 209 11.41 10.33 -15.81
N VAL A 210 11.51 9.55 -14.75
CA VAL A 210 10.87 8.23 -14.68
C VAL A 210 9.34 8.42 -14.69
N LYS A 211 8.64 7.47 -15.29
CA LYS A 211 7.18 7.39 -15.28
C LYS A 211 6.75 6.16 -14.44
N PRO A 212 6.77 6.25 -13.10
CA PRO A 212 6.26 5.16 -12.28
C PRO A 212 4.78 4.93 -12.59
N THR A 213 4.31 3.70 -12.43
CA THR A 213 2.91 3.34 -12.65
C THR A 213 2.26 2.85 -11.37
N LEU A 214 1.00 3.20 -11.20
CA LEU A 214 0.11 2.75 -10.13
C LEU A 214 -1.21 2.35 -10.78
N GLU A 215 -1.51 1.07 -10.76
CA GLU A 215 -2.69 0.49 -11.40
C GLU A 215 -3.58 -0.18 -10.35
N PHE A 216 -4.84 0.23 -10.29
CA PHE A 216 -5.87 -0.38 -9.45
C PHE A 216 -6.66 -1.36 -10.30
N LYS A 217 -6.68 -2.63 -9.90
CA LYS A 217 -7.44 -3.67 -10.60
C LYS A 217 -8.85 -3.80 -10.00
N PRO A 218 -9.78 -4.43 -10.70
CA PRO A 218 -11.10 -4.75 -10.13
C PRO A 218 -10.99 -5.55 -8.83
N ALA A 219 -12.01 -5.47 -8.00
CA ALA A 219 -12.11 -6.28 -6.79
C ALA A 219 -11.95 -7.77 -7.12
N LEU A 220 -11.21 -8.48 -6.27
CA LEU A 220 -11.09 -9.93 -6.41
C LEU A 220 -12.41 -10.60 -6.02
N ASP A 221 -12.83 -11.51 -6.87
CA ASP A 221 -13.90 -12.44 -6.54
C ASP A 221 -13.32 -13.55 -5.66
N ILE A 222 -13.71 -13.54 -4.39
CA ILE A 222 -13.24 -14.47 -3.35
C ILE A 222 -14.43 -15.14 -2.71
N ASP A 223 -14.48 -16.47 -2.78
CA ASP A 223 -15.39 -17.25 -1.97
C ASP A 223 -14.77 -17.46 -0.57
N TYR A 224 -15.23 -16.64 0.38
CA TYR A 224 -14.68 -16.64 1.74
C TYR A 224 -15.02 -17.92 2.51
N ASP A 225 -16.02 -18.68 2.11
CA ASP A 225 -16.44 -19.91 2.78
C ASP A 225 -15.68 -21.12 2.23
N ASP A 226 -15.56 -21.25 0.93
CA ASP A 226 -15.00 -22.44 0.30
C ASP A 226 -13.50 -22.31 0.01
N GLU A 227 -12.99 -21.12 -0.39
CA GLU A 227 -11.58 -20.99 -0.72
C GLU A 227 -10.65 -21.09 0.49
N SER A 228 -9.61 -21.87 0.36
CA SER A 228 -8.54 -21.97 1.34
C SER A 228 -7.67 -20.69 1.35
N ALA A 229 -6.95 -20.45 2.44
CA ALA A 229 -6.01 -19.35 2.53
C ALA A 229 -4.87 -19.44 1.48
N ASN A 230 -4.55 -20.62 0.94
CA ASN A 230 -3.57 -20.76 -0.13
C ASN A 230 -4.16 -20.27 -1.46
N GLU A 231 -5.38 -20.67 -1.80
CA GLU A 231 -6.05 -20.24 -3.04
C GLU A 231 -6.25 -18.73 -3.06
N ILE A 232 -6.67 -18.14 -1.92
CA ILE A 232 -6.75 -16.67 -1.78
C ILE A 232 -5.38 -16.03 -1.99
N LEU A 233 -4.30 -16.58 -1.41
CA LEU A 233 -2.96 -16.06 -1.59
C LEU A 233 -2.52 -16.12 -3.05
N ASP A 234 -2.77 -17.24 -3.73
CA ASP A 234 -2.42 -17.43 -5.14
C ASP A 234 -3.18 -16.44 -6.04
N LYS A 235 -4.48 -16.23 -5.80
CA LYS A 235 -5.26 -15.17 -6.46
C LYS A 235 -4.65 -13.78 -6.28
N ILE A 236 -4.27 -13.44 -5.04
CA ILE A 236 -3.63 -12.15 -4.73
C ILE A 236 -2.31 -12.01 -5.51
N MET A 237 -1.44 -13.02 -5.40
CA MET A 237 -0.11 -12.98 -6.02
C MET A 237 -0.18 -12.90 -7.53
N HIS A 238 -1.15 -13.58 -8.14
CA HIS A 238 -1.44 -13.48 -9.56
C HIS A 238 -1.95 -12.08 -9.93
N ALA A 239 -2.91 -11.54 -9.16
CA ALA A 239 -3.50 -10.23 -9.43
C ALA A 239 -2.47 -9.08 -9.36
N ILE A 240 -1.51 -9.14 -8.42
CA ILE A 240 -0.42 -8.15 -8.32
C ILE A 240 0.79 -8.49 -9.20
N GLU A 241 0.70 -9.52 -10.05
CA GLU A 241 1.74 -9.98 -10.99
C GLU A 241 3.08 -10.30 -10.32
N GLN A 242 3.04 -11.07 -9.24
CA GLN A 242 4.22 -11.46 -8.47
C GLN A 242 4.39 -12.98 -8.37
N THR A 243 3.84 -13.74 -9.31
CA THR A 243 4.04 -15.19 -9.42
C THR A 243 5.33 -15.53 -10.18
N PRO A 244 5.83 -16.77 -10.10
CA PRO A 244 6.99 -17.22 -10.87
C PRO A 244 6.83 -17.03 -12.40
N GLU A 245 5.62 -17.21 -12.92
CA GLU A 245 5.31 -17.00 -14.34
C GLU A 245 5.55 -15.55 -14.78
N HIS A 246 5.12 -14.59 -13.95
CA HIS A 246 5.34 -13.17 -14.21
C HIS A 246 6.84 -12.81 -14.15
N ASN A 247 7.63 -13.51 -13.34
CA ASN A 247 9.08 -13.34 -13.30
C ASN A 247 9.72 -13.78 -14.62
N LEU A 248 9.33 -14.95 -15.14
CA LEU A 248 9.82 -15.46 -16.43
C LEU A 248 9.49 -14.51 -17.59
N LEU A 249 8.27 -13.97 -17.62
CA LEU A 249 7.86 -12.97 -18.62
C LEU A 249 8.68 -11.69 -18.51
N HIS A 250 8.93 -11.22 -17.29
CA HIS A 250 9.76 -10.04 -17.04
C HIS A 250 11.20 -10.24 -17.54
N ASP A 251 11.80 -11.40 -17.29
CA ASP A 251 13.15 -11.73 -17.73
C ASP A 251 13.21 -11.88 -19.26
N TYR A 252 12.18 -12.43 -19.88
CA TYR A 252 12.08 -12.53 -21.34
C TYR A 252 11.99 -11.14 -22.00
N ASP A 253 11.14 -10.25 -21.49
CA ASP A 253 11.02 -8.89 -22.00
C ASP A 253 12.31 -8.07 -21.81
N ALA A 254 13.05 -8.30 -20.73
CA ALA A 254 14.36 -7.67 -20.52
C ALA A 254 15.37 -8.11 -21.60
N LYS A 255 15.47 -9.41 -21.86
CA LYS A 255 16.35 -9.96 -22.89
C LYS A 255 16.00 -9.49 -24.30
N LEU A 256 14.69 -9.37 -24.63
CA LEU A 256 14.25 -8.83 -25.91
C LEU A 256 14.63 -7.35 -26.10
N LYS A 257 14.66 -6.56 -25.05
CA LYS A 257 15.08 -5.15 -25.10
C LYS A 257 16.57 -4.99 -25.29
N GLU A 258 17.38 -5.89 -24.73
CA GLU A 258 18.83 -5.93 -24.90
C GLU A 258 19.24 -6.43 -26.29
N SER A 259 18.44 -7.26 -26.94
CA SER A 259 18.72 -7.84 -28.26
C SER A 259 18.33 -6.95 -29.45
N LYS A 260 17.66 -5.82 -29.23
CA LYS A 260 17.36 -4.86 -30.30
C LYS A 260 18.59 -3.98 -30.55
N PRO A 261 19.20 -3.97 -31.75
CA PRO A 261 20.27 -3.04 -32.07
C PRO A 261 19.75 -1.60 -31.96
N GLN A 262 20.62 -0.73 -31.44
CA GLN A 262 20.38 0.72 -31.32
C GLN A 262 20.27 1.38 -32.70
#